data_1e10d6cff10f149a5594841e85405b1a
#
_entry.id   1e10d6cff10f149a5594841e85405b1a
#
_cell.length_a   1.000
_cell.length_b   1.000
_cell.length_c   1.000
_cell.angle_alpha   90.00
_cell.angle_beta   90.00
_cell.angle_gamma   90.00
#
_symmetry.space_group_name_H-M   'P 1'
#
loop_
_entity.id
_entity.type
_entity.pdbx_description
1 polymer ?
#
loop_
_entity_poly.entity_id
_entity_poly.type
_entity_poly.pdbx_seq_one_letter_code
_entity_poly.pdbx_strand_id
1 'polypeptide(L)'
;MFDLSDQEKRGRLRKAIRASRDALETHRRVRKMMVEHYCGSWYSSTAPQDSERILVNLLNQTARIHTVALAANNPQVLISTPSMDNFPFARKFEVNVNKLISDMALDQTFRSVVLDAFFCLGCCVVMMRDTDTRFHGILESEEDVWLDPGEPWLNRVSLDDLILDMPAKELSKMRYCGHRYRADYEKVMDEPGYDKKVKDKLKPTSREAFDGTGSTQEIGTDPAQDNDLKDMIWLQDLWIAENNSVVTMPCDQDLEPLIEREWAGSQAGPYKFLSLGDVPDRIIPAAPAINLFGMHLQQNRLHRRMEDDSDAHRVVQVYPPGMENDAERLRTAERNGWYQGKSPEQIKQFETGGIDQRDMAMATFLQTEFDRFAGNLQAMGGLGPQASTLGQDELVHGEMSRNVADMRMSVVSFASGCILDLGRLMWNDQTLEIQSSIPVGNTGVQIPSNWTPDERRGNFDDYEFKVEPYSMVFTTPQKKLQELFGVLREVAPLWPMFQASGATLDAEAIVDEIARLTNRPEFKRFITFATPAMELGGDQNTIRSPSVTSRETVRRNVPTGGTADARNSATIQSLLGGKSQVNGQMASAMQRSPA
;
A
#
# COMPACT_ATOMS: atom_id res chain seq x y z
N MET A 1 -10.31 32.96 21.28
CA MET A 1 -10.88 31.63 21.52
C MET A 1 -12.25 31.56 20.89
N PHE A 2 -12.49 30.62 20.00
CA PHE A 2 -13.77 30.49 19.32
C PHE A 2 -14.72 29.71 20.21
N ASP A 3 -15.67 30.46 20.84
CA ASP A 3 -16.60 29.89 21.81
C ASP A 3 -17.81 29.27 21.10
N LEU A 4 -17.93 27.95 21.20
CA LEU A 4 -19.00 27.16 20.59
C LEU A 4 -20.28 27.09 21.46
N SER A 5 -20.28 27.61 22.67
CA SER A 5 -21.50 27.78 23.48
C SER A 5 -22.38 28.87 22.89
N ASP A 6 -21.80 29.85 22.18
CA ASP A 6 -22.51 30.94 21.51
C ASP A 6 -23.23 30.42 20.23
N GLN A 7 -24.55 30.53 20.24
CA GLN A 7 -25.40 30.09 19.12
C GLN A 7 -25.08 30.81 17.80
N GLU A 8 -24.69 32.10 17.86
CA GLU A 8 -24.39 32.87 16.65
C GLU A 8 -23.09 32.35 16.01
N LYS A 9 -22.07 32.07 16.80
CA LYS A 9 -20.78 31.51 16.31
C LYS A 9 -20.97 30.11 15.75
N ARG A 10 -21.76 29.25 16.42
CA ARG A 10 -22.12 27.91 15.87
C ARG A 10 -22.85 28.05 14.54
N GLY A 11 -23.80 28.98 14.44
CA GLY A 11 -24.52 29.21 13.19
C GLY A 11 -23.62 29.67 12.05
N ARG A 12 -22.61 30.51 12.33
CA ARG A 12 -21.61 30.95 11.35
C ARG A 12 -20.72 29.76 10.89
N LEU A 13 -20.25 28.94 11.84
CA LEU A 13 -19.44 27.74 11.51
C LEU A 13 -20.23 26.78 10.63
N ARG A 14 -21.48 26.47 10.94
CA ARG A 14 -22.33 25.61 10.11
C ARG A 14 -22.58 26.16 8.72
N LYS A 15 -22.77 27.46 8.57
CA LYS A 15 -22.88 28.09 7.25
C LYS A 15 -21.58 27.93 6.46
N ALA A 16 -20.43 28.11 7.11
CA ALA A 16 -19.14 27.94 6.48
C ALA A 16 -18.92 26.47 6.03
N ILE A 17 -19.27 25.51 6.88
CA ILE A 17 -19.18 24.07 6.56
C ILE A 17 -20.07 23.71 5.36
N ARG A 18 -21.33 24.19 5.33
CA ARG A 18 -22.24 23.97 4.20
C ARG A 18 -21.67 24.55 2.91
N ALA A 19 -21.25 25.82 2.93
CA ALA A 19 -20.68 26.48 1.76
C ALA A 19 -19.41 25.75 1.25
N SER A 20 -18.57 25.25 2.16
CA SER A 20 -17.38 24.47 1.80
C SER A 20 -17.75 23.12 1.20
N ARG A 21 -18.76 22.45 1.72
CA ARG A 21 -19.25 21.19 1.15
C ARG A 21 -19.85 21.37 -0.25
N ASP A 22 -20.63 22.42 -0.46
CA ASP A 22 -21.19 22.76 -1.77
C ASP A 22 -20.07 23.06 -2.79
N ALA A 23 -19.03 23.78 -2.38
CA ALA A 23 -17.85 24.03 -3.22
C ALA A 23 -17.08 22.75 -3.55
N LEU A 24 -17.01 21.79 -2.61
CA LEU A 24 -16.34 20.51 -2.81
C LEU A 24 -17.14 19.55 -3.68
N GLU A 25 -18.45 19.75 -3.83
CA GLU A 25 -19.33 18.84 -4.60
C GLU A 25 -18.88 18.67 -6.05
N THR A 26 -18.42 19.74 -6.70
CA THR A 26 -17.91 19.65 -8.06
C THR A 26 -16.72 18.68 -8.17
N HIS A 27 -15.79 18.74 -7.20
CA HIS A 27 -14.63 17.86 -7.15
C HIS A 27 -15.03 16.41 -6.85
N ARG A 28 -16.04 16.20 -6.01
CA ARG A 28 -16.60 14.88 -5.72
C ARG A 28 -17.21 14.24 -6.96
N ARG A 29 -18.00 14.99 -7.74
CA ARG A 29 -18.61 14.51 -8.98
C ARG A 29 -17.55 14.07 -10.01
N VAL A 30 -16.50 14.89 -10.17
CA VAL A 30 -15.40 14.54 -11.08
C VAL A 30 -14.65 13.30 -10.56
N ARG A 31 -14.37 13.23 -9.26
CA ARG A 31 -13.78 12.03 -8.66
C ARG A 31 -14.65 10.80 -8.87
N LYS A 32 -15.96 10.88 -8.61
CA LYS A 32 -16.91 9.77 -8.82
C LYS A 32 -16.83 9.25 -10.24
N MET A 33 -16.90 10.13 -11.24
CA MET A 33 -16.79 9.75 -12.65
C MET A 33 -15.47 9.03 -12.98
N MET A 34 -14.34 9.51 -12.44
CA MET A 34 -13.06 8.83 -12.63
C MET A 34 -13.01 7.46 -11.94
N VAL A 35 -13.59 7.34 -10.74
CA VAL A 35 -13.65 6.07 -9.99
C VAL A 35 -14.60 5.07 -10.66
N GLU A 36 -15.70 5.51 -11.25
CA GLU A 36 -16.57 4.66 -12.08
C GLU A 36 -15.79 4.02 -13.24
N HIS A 37 -15.00 4.83 -13.94
CA HIS A 37 -14.13 4.32 -15.00
C HIS A 37 -13.01 3.42 -14.48
N TYR A 38 -12.44 3.72 -13.31
CA TYR A 38 -11.45 2.87 -12.65
C TYR A 38 -12.03 1.50 -12.28
N CYS A 39 -13.25 1.45 -11.73
CA CYS A 39 -13.95 0.21 -11.39
C CYS A 39 -14.33 -0.62 -12.61
N GLY A 40 -14.57 0.05 -13.75
CA GLY A 40 -14.99 -0.58 -14.98
C GLY A 40 -16.47 -0.99 -14.98
N SER A 41 -16.89 -1.65 -16.05
CA SER A 41 -18.30 -2.00 -16.30
C SER A 41 -18.88 -2.99 -15.28
N TRP A 42 -18.04 -3.67 -14.51
CA TRP A 42 -18.49 -4.66 -13.50
C TRP A 42 -19.33 -4.05 -12.37
N TYR A 43 -19.05 -2.79 -12.02
CA TYR A 43 -19.77 -2.08 -10.95
C TYR A 43 -20.96 -1.25 -11.45
N SER A 44 -21.33 -1.40 -12.72
CA SER A 44 -22.55 -0.77 -13.21
C SER A 44 -23.77 -1.51 -12.70
N SER A 45 -24.70 -0.82 -12.02
CA SER A 45 -25.96 -1.39 -11.53
C SER A 45 -26.91 -1.79 -12.66
N THR A 46 -26.79 -1.15 -13.81
CA THR A 46 -27.42 -1.50 -15.08
C THR A 46 -26.44 -2.32 -15.91
N ALA A 47 -26.88 -3.42 -16.49
CA ALA A 47 -26.07 -4.13 -17.47
C ALA A 47 -25.56 -3.11 -18.49
N PRO A 48 -24.23 -2.98 -18.68
CA PRO A 48 -23.70 -1.94 -19.55
C PRO A 48 -24.31 -2.11 -20.95
N GLN A 49 -24.92 -1.03 -21.44
CA GLN A 49 -25.25 -0.98 -22.87
C GLN A 49 -23.92 -1.08 -23.63
N ASP A 50 -23.93 -1.75 -24.78
CA ASP A 50 -22.70 -1.95 -25.57
C ASP A 50 -21.92 -0.64 -25.83
N SER A 51 -22.64 0.49 -25.92
CA SER A 51 -22.05 1.82 -26.05
C SER A 51 -21.30 2.36 -24.84
N GLU A 52 -21.52 1.80 -23.64
CA GLU A 52 -20.90 2.24 -22.37
C GLU A 52 -19.78 1.32 -21.91
N ARG A 53 -19.53 0.26 -22.65
CA ARG A 53 -18.50 -0.73 -22.30
C ARG A 53 -17.10 -0.12 -22.31
N ILE A 54 -16.35 -0.33 -21.22
CA ILE A 54 -14.95 0.05 -21.13
C ILE A 54 -14.11 -1.10 -21.67
N LEU A 55 -13.52 -0.92 -22.84
CA LEU A 55 -12.73 -1.95 -23.52
C LEU A 55 -11.30 -2.02 -22.98
N VAL A 56 -10.70 -0.87 -22.68
CA VAL A 56 -9.33 -0.77 -22.18
C VAL A 56 -9.29 0.09 -20.92
N ASN A 57 -9.04 -0.52 -19.77
CA ASN A 57 -9.00 0.20 -18.50
C ASN A 57 -7.57 0.62 -18.11
N LEU A 58 -7.02 1.59 -18.83
CA LEU A 58 -5.71 2.17 -18.57
C LEU A 58 -5.64 2.86 -17.20
N LEU A 59 -6.75 3.45 -16.76
CA LEU A 59 -6.82 4.17 -15.49
C LEU A 59 -6.63 3.22 -14.29
N ASN A 60 -7.25 2.04 -14.34
CA ASN A 60 -7.08 1.01 -13.32
C ASN A 60 -5.62 0.53 -13.25
N GLN A 61 -5.03 0.22 -14.39
CA GLN A 61 -3.65 -0.22 -14.47
C GLN A 61 -2.70 0.82 -13.86
N THR A 62 -2.87 2.08 -14.25
CA THR A 62 -2.03 3.19 -13.78
C THR A 62 -2.15 3.39 -12.27
N ALA A 63 -3.37 3.47 -11.75
CA ALA A 63 -3.61 3.66 -10.32
C ALA A 63 -2.98 2.53 -9.48
N ARG A 64 -3.09 1.28 -9.93
CA ARG A 64 -2.47 0.13 -9.24
C ARG A 64 -0.96 0.19 -9.25
N ILE A 65 -0.35 0.51 -10.39
CA ILE A 65 1.11 0.61 -10.50
C ILE A 65 1.63 1.72 -9.58
N HIS A 66 1.00 2.91 -9.58
CA HIS A 66 1.40 4.01 -8.71
C HIS A 66 1.23 3.67 -7.23
N THR A 67 0.12 3.05 -6.85
CA THR A 67 -0.12 2.65 -5.46
C THR A 67 0.96 1.69 -4.95
N VAL A 68 1.33 0.69 -5.75
CA VAL A 68 2.40 -0.26 -5.38
C VAL A 68 3.78 0.42 -5.38
N ALA A 69 4.04 1.33 -6.30
CA ALA A 69 5.33 2.03 -6.37
C ALA A 69 5.55 3.00 -5.20
N LEU A 70 4.47 3.55 -4.61
CA LEU A 70 4.53 4.59 -3.58
C LEU A 70 4.34 4.07 -2.16
N ALA A 71 3.48 3.05 -1.95
CA ALA A 71 3.10 2.56 -0.63
C ALA A 71 2.96 1.04 -0.60
N ALA A 72 4.06 0.31 -0.83
CA ALA A 72 4.05 -1.15 -0.85
C ALA A 72 4.14 -1.81 0.53
N ASN A 73 4.88 -1.19 1.45
CA ASN A 73 5.21 -1.74 2.76
C ASN A 73 4.96 -0.71 3.87
N ASN A 74 4.94 -1.19 5.12
CA ASN A 74 4.91 -0.32 6.28
C ASN A 74 6.13 0.60 6.33
N PRO A 75 5.95 1.89 6.69
CA PRO A 75 7.07 2.79 6.93
C PRO A 75 7.87 2.32 8.15
N GLN A 76 9.18 2.44 8.06
CA GLN A 76 10.09 2.25 9.19
C GLN A 76 10.60 3.61 9.67
N VAL A 77 10.60 3.79 10.96
CA VAL A 77 11.01 5.03 11.62
C VAL A 77 12.30 4.80 12.38
N LEU A 78 13.23 5.74 12.20
CA LEU A 78 14.40 5.87 13.05
C LEU A 78 14.17 7.03 14.01
N ILE A 79 14.42 6.82 15.29
CA ILE A 79 14.32 7.86 16.30
C ILE A 79 15.71 8.12 16.85
N SER A 80 16.19 9.34 16.63
CA SER A 80 17.49 9.78 17.10
C SER A 80 17.36 10.89 18.15
N THR A 81 18.39 11.06 18.96
CA THR A 81 18.49 12.13 19.94
C THR A 81 19.91 12.65 20.00
N PRO A 82 20.12 13.96 20.15
CA PRO A 82 21.46 14.53 20.33
C PRO A 82 22.05 14.22 21.73
N SER A 83 21.24 13.77 22.68
CA SER A 83 21.67 13.47 24.06
C SER A 83 22.08 12.01 24.21
N MET A 84 23.32 11.77 24.66
CA MET A 84 23.81 10.40 24.96
C MET A 84 23.02 9.72 26.08
N ASP A 85 22.53 10.49 27.05
CA ASP A 85 21.77 9.95 28.18
C ASP A 85 20.37 9.46 27.73
N ASN A 86 19.82 10.04 26.70
CA ASN A 86 18.50 9.69 26.15
C ASN A 86 18.59 8.61 25.07
N PHE A 87 19.79 8.26 24.60
CA PHE A 87 19.98 7.31 23.50
C PHE A 87 19.33 5.92 23.76
N PRO A 88 19.49 5.29 24.95
CA PRO A 88 18.83 4.00 25.20
C PRO A 88 17.30 4.10 25.16
N PHE A 89 16.75 5.24 25.60
CA PHE A 89 15.32 5.48 25.54
C PHE A 89 14.85 5.76 24.09
N ALA A 90 15.61 6.51 23.28
CA ALA A 90 15.31 6.72 21.86
C ALA A 90 15.17 5.39 21.13
N ARG A 91 16.06 4.43 21.39
CA ARG A 91 15.98 3.09 20.79
C ARG A 91 14.72 2.33 21.24
N LYS A 92 14.38 2.44 22.52
CA LYS A 92 13.14 1.86 23.06
C LYS A 92 11.90 2.49 22.41
N PHE A 93 11.90 3.81 22.25
CA PHE A 93 10.82 4.56 21.62
C PHE A 93 10.65 4.14 20.16
N GLU A 94 11.74 4.04 19.41
CA GLU A 94 11.77 3.55 18.03
C GLU A 94 11.11 2.17 17.87
N VAL A 95 11.49 1.21 18.71
CA VAL A 95 10.94 -0.16 18.65
C VAL A 95 9.44 -0.16 18.92
N ASN A 96 8.96 0.64 19.88
CA ASN A 96 7.55 0.70 20.23
C ASN A 96 6.71 1.41 19.15
N VAL A 97 7.22 2.50 18.56
CA VAL A 97 6.54 3.18 17.44
C VAL A 97 6.48 2.26 16.22
N ASN A 98 7.56 1.57 15.86
CA ASN A 98 7.57 0.63 14.75
C ASN A 98 6.64 -0.57 14.98
N LYS A 99 6.52 -1.03 16.23
CA LYS A 99 5.52 -2.04 16.59
C LYS A 99 4.10 -1.52 16.38
N LEU A 100 3.79 -0.34 16.89
CA LEU A 100 2.47 0.29 16.71
C LEU A 100 2.12 0.44 15.21
N ILE A 101 3.07 0.88 14.38
CA ILE A 101 2.93 0.96 12.93
C ILE A 101 2.57 -0.40 12.33
N SER A 102 3.23 -1.46 12.78
CA SER A 102 2.97 -2.82 12.30
C SER A 102 1.61 -3.36 12.75
N ASP A 103 1.23 -3.12 14.01
CA ASP A 103 -0.03 -3.59 14.60
C ASP A 103 -1.24 -2.91 13.92
N MET A 104 -1.10 -1.64 13.52
CA MET A 104 -2.11 -0.90 12.74
C MET A 104 -2.16 -1.27 11.26
N ALA A 105 -1.21 -2.05 10.74
CA ALA A 105 -1.09 -2.34 9.31
C ALA A 105 -1.15 -1.06 8.44
N LEU A 106 -0.30 -0.07 8.75
CA LEU A 106 -0.33 1.25 8.09
C LEU A 106 -0.08 1.19 6.58
N ASP A 107 0.57 0.14 6.08
CA ASP A 107 0.72 -0.10 4.63
C ASP A 107 -0.63 -0.14 3.90
N GLN A 108 -1.65 -0.77 4.47
CA GLN A 108 -2.99 -0.85 3.88
C GLN A 108 -3.69 0.51 3.89
N THR A 109 -3.60 1.22 5.02
CA THR A 109 -4.15 2.58 5.16
C THR A 109 -3.49 3.52 4.17
N PHE A 110 -2.16 3.52 4.08
CA PHE A 110 -1.43 4.40 3.16
C PHE A 110 -1.67 4.05 1.70
N ARG A 111 -1.80 2.78 1.32
CA ARG A 111 -2.22 2.39 -0.04
C ARG A 111 -3.57 2.99 -0.40
N SER A 112 -4.53 2.95 0.52
CA SER A 112 -5.85 3.54 0.30
C SER A 112 -5.78 5.06 0.17
N VAL A 113 -4.96 5.73 0.97
CA VAL A 113 -4.74 7.19 0.91
C VAL A 113 -4.01 7.62 -0.36
N VAL A 114 -3.02 6.85 -0.80
CA VAL A 114 -2.33 7.08 -2.08
C VAL A 114 -3.31 6.95 -3.25
N LEU A 115 -4.20 5.95 -3.19
CA LEU A 115 -5.25 5.79 -4.20
C LEU A 115 -6.22 6.98 -4.21
N ASP A 116 -6.62 7.49 -3.03
CA ASP A 116 -7.43 8.70 -2.94
C ASP A 116 -6.71 9.93 -3.52
N ALA A 117 -5.43 10.09 -3.19
CA ALA A 117 -4.60 11.18 -3.72
C ALA A 117 -4.38 11.09 -5.24
N PHE A 118 -4.36 9.88 -5.79
CA PHE A 118 -4.31 9.68 -7.23
C PHE A 118 -5.55 10.22 -7.94
N PHE A 119 -6.73 10.11 -7.31
CA PHE A 119 -7.99 10.60 -7.88
C PHE A 119 -8.36 12.01 -7.46
N CYS A 120 -7.93 12.50 -6.30
CA CYS A 120 -8.17 13.87 -5.84
C CYS A 120 -7.20 14.25 -4.70
N LEU A 121 -7.56 13.98 -3.47
CA LEU A 121 -6.84 14.33 -2.25
C LEU A 121 -6.92 13.17 -1.27
N GLY A 122 -5.79 12.71 -0.77
CA GLY A 122 -5.71 11.73 0.30
C GLY A 122 -5.75 12.40 1.66
N CYS A 123 -6.44 11.80 2.62
CA CYS A 123 -6.52 12.31 3.98
C CYS A 123 -6.49 11.18 5.00
N CYS A 124 -5.74 11.40 6.09
CA CYS A 124 -5.82 10.61 7.30
C CYS A 124 -6.10 11.50 8.51
N VAL A 125 -6.76 10.94 9.51
CA VAL A 125 -6.91 11.53 10.83
C VAL A 125 -6.15 10.70 11.86
N VAL A 126 -5.34 11.37 12.66
CA VAL A 126 -4.67 10.77 13.82
C VAL A 126 -5.59 10.97 15.02
N MET A 127 -5.87 9.91 15.75
CA MET A 127 -6.85 9.95 16.85
C MET A 127 -6.47 8.93 17.95
N MET A 128 -7.08 9.07 19.11
CA MET A 128 -7.10 8.02 20.11
C MET A 128 -8.32 7.14 19.84
N ARG A 129 -8.12 5.84 19.72
CA ARG A 129 -9.18 4.84 19.58
C ARG A 129 -9.49 4.26 20.94
N ASP A 130 -10.78 4.14 21.25
CA ASP A 130 -11.21 3.44 22.45
C ASP A 130 -10.86 1.96 22.32
N THR A 131 -10.22 1.40 23.36
CA THR A 131 -9.98 -0.03 23.50
C THR A 131 -11.14 -0.61 24.29
N ASP A 132 -11.67 -1.74 23.90
CA ASP A 132 -12.72 -2.42 24.71
C ASP A 132 -12.16 -2.94 26.06
N THR A 133 -10.95 -2.54 26.41
CA THR A 133 -10.26 -2.94 27.64
C THR A 133 -10.68 -2.02 28.78
N ARG A 134 -11.67 -2.42 29.51
CA ARG A 134 -12.15 -1.67 30.68
C ARG A 134 -11.39 -2.12 31.92
N PHE A 135 -10.58 -1.23 32.49
CA PHE A 135 -9.93 -1.50 33.77
C PHE A 135 -10.88 -1.21 34.93
N HIS A 136 -11.09 -2.19 35.76
CA HIS A 136 -11.79 -2.02 37.03
C HIS A 136 -10.81 -1.37 38.02
N GLY A 137 -10.88 -0.07 38.20
CA GLY A 137 -10.16 0.63 39.26
C GLY A 137 -10.92 0.46 40.58
N ILE A 138 -10.37 -0.31 41.51
CA ILE A 138 -10.85 -0.31 42.90
C ILE A 138 -10.36 1.00 43.54
N LEU A 139 -11.13 2.07 43.40
CA LEU A 139 -11.00 3.22 44.29
C LEU A 139 -11.85 2.95 45.54
N GLU A 140 -11.41 3.37 46.70
CA GLU A 140 -12.10 3.23 47.99
C GLU A 140 -13.48 3.93 48.06
N SER A 141 -13.97 4.49 46.97
CA SER A 141 -15.32 5.04 46.79
C SER A 141 -16.17 4.07 45.95
N GLU A 142 -17.41 3.85 46.36
CA GLU A 142 -18.39 2.91 45.77
C GLU A 142 -18.77 3.20 44.30
N GLU A 143 -18.05 4.07 43.58
CA GLU A 143 -18.24 4.35 42.17
C GLU A 143 -17.20 3.60 41.34
N ASP A 144 -17.68 2.66 40.54
CA ASP A 144 -16.86 1.96 39.54
C ASP A 144 -16.42 2.95 38.46
N VAL A 145 -15.19 3.45 38.53
CA VAL A 145 -14.58 4.28 37.49
C VAL A 145 -13.99 3.38 36.42
N TRP A 146 -14.62 3.38 35.26
CA TRP A 146 -14.10 2.70 34.07
C TRP A 146 -13.16 3.65 33.33
N LEU A 147 -11.90 3.30 33.25
CA LEU A 147 -10.89 4.02 32.49
C LEU A 147 -10.54 3.19 31.23
N ASP A 148 -10.84 3.72 30.05
CA ASP A 148 -10.31 3.20 28.81
C ASP A 148 -8.95 3.87 28.57
N PRO A 149 -7.82 3.12 28.49
CA PRO A 149 -6.52 3.71 28.27
C PRO A 149 -6.38 4.35 26.90
N GLY A 150 -7.26 4.00 25.94
CA GLY A 150 -7.12 4.44 24.56
C GLY A 150 -5.90 3.87 23.85
N GLU A 151 -5.92 3.91 22.53
CA GLU A 151 -4.78 3.53 21.68
C GLU A 151 -4.60 4.57 20.57
N PRO A 152 -3.38 5.09 20.33
CA PRO A 152 -3.11 5.96 19.20
C PRO A 152 -3.43 5.23 17.90
N TRP A 153 -4.22 5.83 17.03
CA TRP A 153 -4.70 5.22 15.80
C TRP A 153 -4.68 6.18 14.63
N LEU A 154 -4.59 5.63 13.42
CA LEU A 154 -4.65 6.38 12.18
C LEU A 154 -5.78 5.83 11.29
N ASN A 155 -6.76 6.67 11.00
CA ASN A 155 -7.86 6.34 10.10
C ASN A 155 -7.78 7.10 8.79
N ARG A 156 -8.07 6.40 7.67
CA ARG A 156 -8.31 7.04 6.38
C ARG A 156 -9.64 7.79 6.42
N VAL A 157 -9.65 9.01 5.89
CA VAL A 157 -10.86 9.80 5.71
C VAL A 157 -11.17 9.92 4.22
N SER A 158 -12.36 9.49 3.82
CA SER A 158 -12.80 9.64 2.42
C SER A 158 -13.08 11.10 2.08
N LEU A 159 -12.81 11.51 0.84
CA LEU A 159 -13.15 12.85 0.35
C LEU A 159 -14.67 13.14 0.46
N ASP A 160 -15.50 12.11 0.39
CA ASP A 160 -16.95 12.25 0.48
C ASP A 160 -17.40 12.72 1.87
N ASP A 161 -16.64 12.33 2.90
CA ASP A 161 -16.90 12.67 4.29
C ASP A 161 -16.07 13.84 4.80
N LEU A 162 -15.08 14.28 4.04
CA LEU A 162 -14.15 15.32 4.43
C LEU A 162 -14.80 16.70 4.43
N ILE A 163 -14.49 17.48 5.46
CA ILE A 163 -14.88 18.87 5.63
C ILE A 163 -13.62 19.72 5.61
N LEU A 164 -13.53 20.64 4.63
CA LEU A 164 -12.36 21.49 4.41
C LEU A 164 -12.75 22.97 4.47
N ASP A 165 -11.83 23.82 4.88
CA ASP A 165 -11.97 25.28 4.76
C ASP A 165 -11.61 25.72 3.34
N MET A 166 -12.54 25.58 2.38
CA MET A 166 -12.32 25.81 0.94
C MET A 166 -11.75 27.20 0.58
N PRO A 167 -12.06 28.28 1.32
CA PRO A 167 -11.44 29.60 1.12
C PRO A 167 -9.95 29.68 1.47
N ALA A 168 -9.39 28.69 2.18
CA ALA A 168 -7.98 28.67 2.51
C ALA A 168 -7.11 28.49 1.25
N LYS A 169 -5.94 29.10 1.23
CA LYS A 169 -5.00 29.00 0.10
C LYS A 169 -4.04 27.82 0.21
N GLU A 170 -3.82 27.34 1.42
CA GLU A 170 -2.90 26.25 1.74
C GLU A 170 -3.57 25.32 2.77
N LEU A 171 -3.29 24.04 2.68
CA LEU A 171 -3.80 23.03 3.61
C LEU A 171 -3.33 23.28 5.05
N SER A 172 -2.15 23.85 5.24
CA SER A 172 -1.58 24.21 6.54
C SER A 172 -2.24 25.42 7.21
N LYS A 173 -2.97 26.24 6.45
CA LYS A 173 -3.57 27.52 6.92
C LYS A 173 -5.09 27.43 7.03
N MET A 174 -5.66 26.25 7.06
CA MET A 174 -7.08 26.07 7.29
C MET A 174 -7.46 26.49 8.71
N ARG A 175 -8.58 27.19 8.84
CA ARG A 175 -9.12 27.63 10.15
C ARG A 175 -9.86 26.50 10.85
N TYR A 176 -10.44 25.60 10.06
CA TYR A 176 -11.09 24.37 10.51
C TYR A 176 -10.95 23.29 9.45
N CYS A 177 -10.87 22.07 9.89
CA CYS A 177 -11.02 20.89 9.04
C CYS A 177 -11.62 19.75 9.87
N GLY A 178 -12.21 18.78 9.19
CA GLY A 178 -12.89 17.72 9.90
C GLY A 178 -13.42 16.63 8.97
N HIS A 179 -14.16 15.71 9.55
CA HIS A 179 -14.88 14.71 8.81
C HIS A 179 -16.21 14.38 9.48
N ARG A 180 -17.12 13.83 8.69
CA ARG A 180 -18.39 13.30 9.17
C ARG A 180 -18.35 11.78 9.15
N TYR A 181 -19.10 11.17 10.03
CA TYR A 181 -19.24 9.73 10.10
C TYR A 181 -20.59 9.33 10.68
N ARG A 182 -21.01 8.11 10.41
CA ARG A 182 -22.20 7.52 11.02
C ARG A 182 -21.80 6.76 12.27
N ALA A 183 -22.48 7.02 13.36
CA ALA A 183 -22.31 6.33 14.63
C ALA A 183 -23.60 5.62 15.02
N ASP A 184 -23.47 4.51 15.74
CA ASP A 184 -24.58 3.81 16.36
C ASP A 184 -25.20 4.71 17.44
N TYR A 185 -26.49 5.00 17.32
CA TYR A 185 -27.17 5.92 18.22
C TYR A 185 -27.13 5.44 19.68
N GLU A 186 -27.30 4.14 19.94
CA GLU A 186 -27.23 3.56 21.28
C GLU A 186 -25.84 3.77 21.90
N LYS A 187 -24.75 3.51 21.13
CA LYS A 187 -23.39 3.74 21.60
C LYS A 187 -23.12 5.20 21.93
N VAL A 188 -23.65 6.13 21.13
CA VAL A 188 -23.52 7.58 21.38
C VAL A 188 -24.25 7.97 22.66
N MET A 189 -25.40 7.36 22.93
CA MET A 189 -26.14 7.61 24.17
C MET A 189 -25.45 7.03 25.41
N ASP A 190 -24.79 5.90 25.28
CA ASP A 190 -24.07 5.24 26.36
C ASP A 190 -22.68 5.84 26.65
N GLU A 191 -22.12 6.64 25.72
CA GLU A 191 -20.77 7.22 25.85
C GLU A 191 -20.68 8.17 27.04
N PRO A 192 -19.88 7.88 28.08
CA PRO A 192 -19.85 8.67 29.31
C PRO A 192 -19.22 10.06 29.13
N GLY A 193 -18.35 10.22 28.13
CA GLY A 193 -17.64 11.48 27.86
C GLY A 193 -18.49 12.56 27.20
N TYR A 194 -19.69 12.24 26.74
CA TYR A 194 -20.56 13.20 26.04
C TYR A 194 -21.50 13.94 26.98
N ASP A 195 -21.78 15.22 26.71
CA ASP A 195 -22.67 16.05 27.52
C ASP A 195 -24.11 15.49 27.56
N LYS A 196 -24.57 15.14 28.76
CA LYS A 196 -25.91 14.57 28.98
C LYS A 196 -27.04 15.47 28.47
N LYS A 197 -26.91 16.80 28.62
CA LYS A 197 -27.94 17.77 28.17
C LYS A 197 -28.08 17.79 26.65
N VAL A 198 -27.01 17.50 25.93
CA VAL A 198 -27.00 17.43 24.47
C VAL A 198 -27.52 16.09 24.01
N LYS A 199 -27.10 14.98 24.67
CA LYS A 199 -27.59 13.62 24.40
C LYS A 199 -29.12 13.54 24.47
N ASP A 200 -29.74 14.08 25.51
CA ASP A 200 -31.19 14.04 25.70
C ASP A 200 -32.01 14.70 24.56
N LYS A 201 -31.33 15.53 23.75
CA LYS A 201 -31.95 16.24 22.62
C LYS A 201 -31.64 15.58 21.27
N LEU A 202 -30.70 14.59 21.24
CA LEU A 202 -30.32 13.92 20.02
C LEU A 202 -31.46 13.08 19.46
N LYS A 203 -31.52 13.02 18.12
CA LYS A 203 -32.44 12.16 17.39
C LYS A 203 -31.68 11.36 16.35
N PRO A 204 -32.07 10.11 16.14
CA PRO A 204 -31.49 9.31 15.06
C PRO A 204 -31.76 9.96 13.70
N THR A 205 -30.84 9.81 12.78
CA THR A 205 -30.89 10.44 11.46
C THR A 205 -30.85 9.38 10.38
N SER A 206 -31.75 9.49 9.39
CA SER A 206 -31.76 8.59 8.25
C SER A 206 -30.54 8.82 7.35
N ARG A 207 -30.14 7.79 6.59
CA ARG A 207 -29.01 7.85 5.65
C ARG A 207 -29.23 8.89 4.56
N GLU A 208 -30.46 8.99 4.05
CA GLU A 208 -30.83 9.87 2.95
C GLU A 208 -30.61 11.36 3.26
N ALA A 209 -30.59 11.75 4.53
CA ALA A 209 -30.42 13.14 4.94
C ALA A 209 -29.05 13.74 4.53
N PHE A 210 -28.04 12.91 4.24
CA PHE A 210 -26.66 13.38 4.07
C PHE A 210 -25.91 12.83 2.85
N ASP A 211 -26.39 11.78 2.19
CA ASP A 211 -25.81 11.29 0.95
C ASP A 211 -26.14 12.26 -0.18
N GLY A 212 -25.29 13.28 -0.34
CA GLY A 212 -25.38 14.20 -1.46
C GLY A 212 -25.02 13.46 -2.77
N THR A 213 -25.64 13.89 -3.89
CA THR A 213 -25.27 13.46 -5.23
C THR A 213 -23.77 13.61 -5.44
N GLY A 214 -23.07 12.52 -5.75
CA GLY A 214 -21.62 12.53 -6.05
C GLY A 214 -20.74 11.67 -5.15
N SER A 215 -21.34 10.92 -4.21
CA SER A 215 -20.58 9.96 -3.41
C SER A 215 -20.09 8.77 -4.25
N THR A 216 -18.84 8.34 -3.99
CA THR A 216 -18.31 7.13 -4.62
C THR A 216 -18.94 5.85 -4.07
N GLN A 217 -19.62 5.90 -2.92
CA GLN A 217 -20.39 4.77 -2.37
C GLN A 217 -21.62 4.42 -3.20
N GLU A 218 -22.12 5.36 -4.01
CA GLU A 218 -23.26 5.09 -4.91
C GLU A 218 -22.87 4.23 -6.14
N ILE A 219 -21.56 4.01 -6.38
CA ILE A 219 -21.10 3.20 -7.50
C ILE A 219 -21.44 1.73 -7.24
N GLY A 220 -22.35 1.16 -8.04
CA GLY A 220 -22.75 -0.25 -7.95
C GLY A 220 -23.68 -0.60 -6.79
N THR A 221 -24.12 0.38 -6.00
CA THR A 221 -25.14 0.19 -4.95
C THR A 221 -26.48 0.77 -5.38
N ASP A 222 -27.55 0.03 -5.12
CA ASP A 222 -28.91 0.56 -5.28
C ASP A 222 -29.21 1.44 -4.05
N PRO A 223 -29.42 2.75 -4.21
CA PRO A 223 -29.70 3.63 -3.09
C PRO A 223 -31.01 3.29 -2.34
N ALA A 224 -31.86 2.46 -2.91
CA ALA A 224 -33.16 2.07 -2.30
C ALA A 224 -33.05 1.04 -1.18
N GLN A 225 -31.87 0.47 -0.90
CA GLN A 225 -31.71 -0.52 0.16
C GLN A 225 -30.99 0.08 1.38
N ASP A 226 -31.67 0.94 2.12
CA ASP A 226 -31.23 1.36 3.46
C ASP A 226 -31.66 0.31 4.48
N ASN A 227 -30.83 -0.71 4.67
CA ASN A 227 -31.01 -1.74 5.68
C ASN A 227 -30.11 -1.44 6.88
N ASP A 228 -30.37 -0.34 7.57
CA ASP A 228 -29.71 -0.10 8.86
C ASP A 228 -30.19 -1.12 9.87
N LEU A 229 -29.25 -1.91 10.41
CA LEU A 229 -29.55 -2.89 11.47
C LEU A 229 -29.91 -2.20 12.79
N LYS A 230 -29.53 -0.93 12.96
CA LYS A 230 -29.71 -0.11 14.16
C LYS A 230 -29.98 1.33 13.78
N ASP A 231 -30.57 2.05 14.71
CA ASP A 231 -30.69 3.51 14.60
C ASP A 231 -29.31 4.16 14.56
N MET A 232 -29.07 4.96 13.55
CA MET A 232 -27.80 5.65 13.33
C MET A 232 -27.93 7.15 13.45
N ILE A 233 -26.84 7.82 13.77
CA ILE A 233 -26.75 9.27 13.82
C ILE A 233 -25.53 9.76 13.04
N TRP A 234 -25.67 10.87 12.32
CA TRP A 234 -24.56 11.54 11.66
C TRP A 234 -23.86 12.50 12.61
N LEU A 235 -22.60 12.21 12.91
CA LEU A 235 -21.70 13.06 13.68
C LEU A 235 -20.63 13.65 12.78
N GLN A 236 -20.02 14.74 13.23
CA GLN A 236 -18.86 15.34 12.62
C GLN A 236 -17.84 15.71 13.69
N ASP A 237 -16.59 15.36 13.43
CA ASP A 237 -15.45 15.80 14.21
C ASP A 237 -14.75 16.93 13.46
N LEU A 238 -14.61 18.07 14.14
CA LEU A 238 -14.02 19.28 13.58
C LEU A 238 -12.84 19.72 14.44
N TRP A 239 -11.68 19.83 13.83
CA TRP A 239 -10.56 20.52 14.43
C TRP A 239 -10.66 22.02 14.15
N ILE A 240 -10.55 22.83 15.17
CA ILE A 240 -10.58 24.29 15.10
C ILE A 240 -9.19 24.82 15.44
N ALA A 241 -8.53 25.41 14.45
CA ALA A 241 -7.15 25.85 14.58
C ALA A 241 -6.96 26.94 15.67
N GLU A 242 -7.92 27.84 15.84
CA GLU A 242 -7.83 28.92 16.82
C GLU A 242 -7.78 28.41 18.27
N ASN A 243 -8.53 27.35 18.56
CA ASN A 243 -8.57 26.74 19.90
C ASN A 243 -7.62 25.57 20.04
N ASN A 244 -7.07 25.06 18.94
CA ASN A 244 -6.38 23.77 18.86
C ASN A 244 -7.17 22.64 19.52
N SER A 245 -8.49 22.61 19.28
CA SER A 245 -9.42 21.63 19.85
C SER A 245 -10.12 20.83 18.77
N VAL A 246 -10.48 19.59 19.09
CA VAL A 246 -11.35 18.73 18.30
C VAL A 246 -12.71 18.70 18.93
N VAL A 247 -13.72 19.02 18.14
CA VAL A 247 -15.11 19.19 18.59
C VAL A 247 -15.97 18.17 17.88
N THR A 248 -16.68 17.34 18.63
CA THR A 248 -17.68 16.41 18.10
C THR A 248 -19.07 17.01 18.21
N MET A 249 -19.78 17.11 17.11
CA MET A 249 -21.15 17.63 17.07
C MET A 249 -22.02 16.91 16.04
N PRO A 250 -23.35 16.91 16.21
CA PRO A 250 -24.25 16.34 15.20
C PRO A 250 -24.30 17.21 13.94
N CYS A 251 -24.38 16.54 12.76
CA CYS A 251 -24.34 17.22 11.46
C CYS A 251 -25.56 18.08 11.18
N ASP A 252 -26.75 17.60 11.49
CA ASP A 252 -28.07 18.13 11.07
C ASP A 252 -28.85 18.82 12.16
N GLN A 253 -28.49 18.60 13.42
CA GLN A 253 -29.20 19.16 14.54
C GLN A 253 -28.46 20.39 15.08
N ASP A 254 -29.18 21.49 15.33
CA ASP A 254 -28.59 22.72 15.88
C ASP A 254 -28.44 22.62 17.40
N LEU A 255 -27.56 21.71 17.82
CA LEU A 255 -27.21 21.45 19.21
C LEU A 255 -25.81 21.97 19.53
N GLU A 256 -25.53 22.06 20.81
CA GLU A 256 -24.19 22.30 21.33
C GLU A 256 -23.28 21.13 21.01
N PRO A 257 -21.95 21.30 21.10
CA PRO A 257 -21.03 20.18 20.97
C PRO A 257 -21.31 19.07 21.98
N LEU A 258 -21.19 17.83 21.57
CA LEU A 258 -21.22 16.65 22.45
C LEU A 258 -20.00 16.63 23.38
N ILE A 259 -18.85 16.97 22.79
CA ILE A 259 -17.58 17.07 23.50
C ILE A 259 -16.64 18.02 22.76
N GLU A 260 -15.82 18.72 23.51
CA GLU A 260 -14.65 19.45 23.00
C GLU A 260 -13.42 18.95 23.73
N ARG A 261 -12.42 18.48 22.96
CA ARG A 261 -11.16 17.95 23.49
C ARG A 261 -10.01 18.78 22.94
N GLU A 262 -9.07 19.17 23.81
CA GLU A 262 -7.83 19.78 23.36
C GLU A 262 -7.00 18.77 22.54
N TRP A 263 -6.44 19.24 21.42
CA TRP A 263 -5.59 18.40 20.60
C TRP A 263 -4.18 18.35 21.17
N ALA A 264 -3.76 17.17 21.61
CA ALA A 264 -2.44 16.92 22.21
C ALA A 264 -1.31 16.70 21.20
N GLY A 265 -1.59 16.74 19.90
CA GLY A 265 -0.62 16.54 18.83
C GLY A 265 0.06 17.83 18.35
N SER A 266 0.47 17.86 17.09
CA SER A 266 1.09 19.04 16.48
C SER A 266 0.09 20.18 16.26
N GLN A 267 0.59 21.41 16.16
CA GLN A 267 -0.24 22.60 15.87
C GLN A 267 -0.89 22.55 14.46
N ALA A 268 -0.46 21.62 13.60
CA ALA A 268 -1.07 21.41 12.28
C ALA A 268 -2.40 20.61 12.35
N GLY A 269 -2.84 20.21 13.52
CA GLY A 269 -4.06 19.46 13.76
C GLY A 269 -3.95 17.97 13.47
N PRO A 270 -5.01 17.20 13.75
CA PRO A 270 -5.04 15.74 13.60
C PRO A 270 -5.14 15.28 12.16
N TYR A 271 -5.52 16.14 11.23
CA TYR A 271 -5.75 15.80 9.82
C TYR A 271 -4.46 15.98 9.02
N LYS A 272 -4.02 14.91 8.37
CA LYS A 272 -2.87 14.92 7.47
C LYS A 272 -3.34 14.68 6.04
N PHE A 273 -2.82 15.50 5.13
CA PHE A 273 -3.25 15.50 3.74
C PHE A 273 -2.11 15.03 2.84
N LEU A 274 -2.45 14.21 1.86
CA LEU A 274 -1.55 13.79 0.79
C LEU A 274 -2.01 14.38 -0.52
N SER A 275 -1.19 15.23 -1.11
CA SER A 275 -1.34 15.79 -2.44
C SER A 275 -0.25 15.26 -3.36
N LEU A 276 -0.61 14.90 -4.59
CA LEU A 276 0.32 14.46 -5.64
C LEU A 276 0.45 15.47 -6.78
N GLY A 277 -0.17 16.64 -6.66
CA GLY A 277 -0.11 17.69 -7.68
C GLY A 277 -0.67 19.01 -7.16
N ASP A 278 0.14 19.75 -6.44
CA ASP A 278 -0.28 21.01 -5.82
C ASP A 278 -0.64 22.07 -6.85
N VAL A 279 -1.69 22.83 -6.58
CA VAL A 279 -2.13 23.96 -7.38
C VAL A 279 -1.96 25.24 -6.56
N PRO A 280 -1.25 26.25 -7.07
CA PRO A 280 -1.07 27.51 -6.35
C PRO A 280 -2.38 28.14 -5.90
N ASP A 281 -2.42 28.62 -4.65
CA ASP A 281 -3.57 29.28 -4.02
C ASP A 281 -4.86 28.43 -3.93
N ARG A 282 -4.76 27.09 -4.01
CA ARG A 282 -5.91 26.18 -3.86
C ARG A 282 -5.55 24.99 -2.98
N ILE A 283 -6.49 24.57 -2.18
CA ILE A 283 -6.33 23.39 -1.29
C ILE A 283 -6.62 22.07 -2.01
N ILE A 284 -7.39 22.10 -3.10
CA ILE A 284 -7.66 20.90 -3.89
C ILE A 284 -6.62 20.80 -5.01
N PRO A 285 -5.85 19.70 -5.04
CA PRO A 285 -4.79 19.49 -6.03
C PRO A 285 -5.35 19.11 -7.41
N ALA A 286 -4.51 19.27 -8.44
CA ALA A 286 -4.71 18.66 -9.74
C ALA A 286 -4.18 17.22 -9.70
N ALA A 287 -5.04 16.28 -9.34
CA ALA A 287 -4.67 14.88 -9.18
C ALA A 287 -4.17 14.25 -10.51
N PRO A 288 -3.25 13.29 -10.45
CA PRO A 288 -2.73 12.61 -11.65
C PRO A 288 -3.82 12.04 -12.56
N ALA A 289 -4.87 11.47 -11.97
CA ALA A 289 -5.99 10.91 -12.72
C ALA A 289 -6.69 11.91 -13.62
N ILE A 290 -6.80 13.19 -13.23
CA ILE A 290 -7.48 14.23 -14.03
C ILE A 290 -6.77 14.43 -15.38
N ASN A 291 -5.44 14.46 -15.36
CA ASN A 291 -4.65 14.65 -16.58
C ASN A 291 -4.74 13.44 -17.54
N LEU A 292 -4.92 12.25 -17.00
CA LEU A 292 -5.00 10.99 -17.74
C LEU A 292 -6.42 10.67 -18.22
N PHE A 293 -7.44 11.20 -17.54
CA PHE A 293 -8.83 10.83 -17.78
C PHE A 293 -9.32 11.16 -19.19
N GLY A 294 -8.94 12.34 -19.71
CA GLY A 294 -9.29 12.73 -21.07
C GLY A 294 -8.76 11.77 -22.13
N MET A 295 -7.51 11.35 -22.00
CA MET A 295 -6.88 10.38 -22.90
C MET A 295 -7.50 8.99 -22.76
N HIS A 296 -7.81 8.56 -21.54
CA HIS A 296 -8.52 7.32 -21.26
C HIS A 296 -9.90 7.27 -21.97
N LEU A 297 -10.68 8.34 -21.87
CA LEU A 297 -11.98 8.46 -22.57
C LEU A 297 -11.82 8.40 -24.08
N GLN A 298 -10.83 9.11 -24.63
CA GLN A 298 -10.58 9.14 -26.06
C GLN A 298 -10.14 7.77 -26.58
N GLN A 299 -9.28 7.07 -25.85
CA GLN A 299 -8.83 5.72 -26.18
C GLN A 299 -10.01 4.75 -26.23
N ASN A 300 -10.90 4.78 -25.24
CA ASN A 300 -12.08 3.91 -25.21
C ASN A 300 -13.07 4.22 -26.35
N ARG A 301 -13.24 5.50 -26.72
CA ARG A 301 -14.06 5.86 -27.89
C ARG A 301 -13.48 5.30 -29.18
N LEU A 302 -12.16 5.37 -29.32
CA LEU A 302 -11.50 4.88 -30.53
C LEU A 302 -11.56 3.36 -30.61
N HIS A 303 -11.36 2.66 -29.50
CA HIS A 303 -11.50 1.20 -29.47
C HIS A 303 -12.92 0.74 -29.80
N ARG A 304 -13.97 1.42 -29.28
CA ARG A 304 -15.36 1.11 -29.64
C ARG A 304 -15.61 1.29 -31.12
N ARG A 305 -15.13 2.39 -31.68
CA ARG A 305 -15.26 2.62 -33.11
C ARG A 305 -14.58 1.52 -33.93
N MET A 306 -13.37 1.12 -33.53
CA MET A 306 -12.66 0.01 -34.18
C MET A 306 -13.40 -1.32 -34.04
N GLU A 307 -14.07 -1.57 -32.90
CA GLU A 307 -14.92 -2.75 -32.68
C GLU A 307 -16.12 -2.73 -33.59
N ASP A 308 -16.87 -1.60 -33.68
CA ASP A 308 -18.00 -1.40 -34.57
C ASP A 308 -17.61 -1.57 -36.05
N ASP A 309 -16.47 -1.00 -36.46
CA ASP A 309 -15.94 -1.12 -37.82
C ASP A 309 -15.51 -2.56 -38.12
N SER A 310 -14.97 -3.30 -37.14
CA SER A 310 -14.64 -4.72 -37.27
C SER A 310 -15.89 -5.57 -37.44
N ASP A 311 -16.96 -5.30 -36.70
CA ASP A 311 -18.23 -6.00 -36.80
C ASP A 311 -18.97 -5.66 -38.07
N ALA A 312 -18.79 -4.46 -38.60
CA ALA A 312 -19.31 -4.03 -39.88
C ALA A 312 -18.54 -4.62 -41.07
N HIS A 313 -17.41 -5.29 -40.84
CA HIS A 313 -16.61 -5.86 -41.91
C HIS A 313 -17.38 -6.96 -42.66
N ARG A 314 -17.61 -6.72 -43.94
CA ARG A 314 -18.31 -7.65 -44.84
C ARG A 314 -17.53 -7.81 -46.14
N VAL A 315 -17.37 -9.05 -46.47
CA VAL A 315 -16.85 -9.43 -47.80
C VAL A 315 -18.01 -9.77 -48.71
N VAL A 316 -18.24 -8.92 -49.66
CA VAL A 316 -19.34 -9.09 -50.62
C VAL A 316 -18.77 -9.40 -52.01
N GLN A 317 -19.21 -10.49 -52.57
CA GLN A 317 -18.86 -10.84 -53.94
C GLN A 317 -19.93 -10.26 -54.87
N VAL A 318 -19.53 -9.45 -55.82
CA VAL A 318 -20.40 -8.82 -56.80
C VAL A 318 -20.12 -9.42 -58.17
N TYR A 319 -21.17 -9.84 -58.83
CA TYR A 319 -21.14 -10.39 -60.19
C TYR A 319 -22.15 -9.68 -61.10
N PRO A 320 -21.86 -9.55 -62.38
CA PRO A 320 -22.77 -8.92 -63.33
C PRO A 320 -24.00 -9.80 -63.61
N PRO A 321 -25.11 -9.19 -64.01
CA PRO A 321 -26.33 -9.93 -64.38
C PRO A 321 -26.06 -10.98 -65.49
N GLY A 322 -26.58 -12.21 -65.29
CA GLY A 322 -26.39 -13.35 -66.16
C GLY A 322 -25.26 -14.30 -65.82
N MET A 323 -24.57 -14.06 -64.67
CA MET A 323 -23.52 -14.94 -64.11
C MET A 323 -23.94 -15.65 -62.83
N GLU A 324 -25.25 -15.77 -62.57
CA GLU A 324 -25.81 -16.35 -61.36
C GLU A 324 -25.33 -17.79 -61.15
N ASN A 325 -25.31 -18.61 -62.19
CA ASN A 325 -24.86 -20.00 -62.13
C ASN A 325 -23.37 -20.13 -61.81
N ASP A 326 -22.53 -19.21 -62.29
CA ASP A 326 -21.11 -19.20 -62.06
C ASP A 326 -20.83 -18.73 -60.62
N ALA A 327 -21.59 -17.76 -60.10
CA ALA A 327 -21.50 -17.28 -58.74
C ALA A 327 -21.95 -18.35 -57.72
N GLU A 328 -22.98 -19.13 -58.04
CA GLU A 328 -23.45 -20.24 -57.21
C GLU A 328 -22.45 -21.39 -57.17
N ARG A 329 -21.84 -21.72 -58.28
CA ARG A 329 -20.76 -22.71 -58.34
C ARG A 329 -19.53 -22.29 -57.57
N LEU A 330 -19.16 -20.99 -57.61
CA LEU A 330 -18.05 -20.46 -56.82
C LEU A 330 -18.36 -20.53 -55.31
N ARG A 331 -19.62 -20.26 -54.93
CA ARG A 331 -20.09 -20.33 -53.54
C ARG A 331 -20.05 -21.75 -52.97
N THR A 332 -20.33 -22.75 -53.83
CA THR A 332 -20.38 -24.17 -53.46
C THR A 332 -19.05 -24.90 -53.69
N ALA A 333 -18.06 -24.23 -54.27
CA ALA A 333 -16.74 -24.80 -54.54
C ALA A 333 -16.00 -25.13 -53.23
N GLU A 334 -15.34 -26.29 -53.22
CA GLU A 334 -14.47 -26.69 -52.09
C GLU A 334 -13.26 -25.75 -52.00
N ARG A 335 -12.75 -25.60 -50.79
CA ARG A 335 -11.53 -24.81 -50.50
C ARG A 335 -10.36 -25.37 -51.33
N ASN A 336 -9.76 -24.55 -52.18
CA ASN A 336 -8.71 -24.91 -53.14
C ASN A 336 -9.17 -25.78 -54.35
N GLY A 337 -10.50 -25.83 -54.64
CA GLY A 337 -11.03 -26.50 -55.82
C GLY A 337 -10.77 -25.70 -57.11
N TRP A 338 -10.76 -26.41 -58.24
CA TRP A 338 -10.65 -25.81 -59.54
C TRP A 338 -12.05 -25.37 -60.03
N TYR A 339 -12.15 -24.13 -60.47
CA TYR A 339 -13.39 -23.57 -60.99
C TYR A 339 -13.22 -23.14 -62.46
N GLN A 340 -14.15 -23.54 -63.32
CA GLN A 340 -14.21 -23.09 -64.69
C GLN A 340 -15.40 -22.15 -64.88
N GLY A 341 -15.13 -20.84 -65.01
CA GLY A 341 -16.12 -19.79 -65.28
C GLY A 341 -15.91 -19.12 -66.61
N LYS A 342 -16.96 -18.51 -67.14
CA LYS A 342 -16.90 -17.83 -68.46
C LYS A 342 -16.07 -16.56 -68.47
N SER A 343 -16.04 -15.83 -67.33
CA SER A 343 -15.28 -14.59 -67.16
C SER A 343 -14.96 -14.35 -65.67
N PRO A 344 -13.96 -15.06 -65.12
CA PRO A 344 -13.66 -14.98 -63.70
C PRO A 344 -13.22 -13.57 -63.23
N GLU A 345 -12.72 -12.73 -64.15
CA GLU A 345 -12.32 -11.34 -63.86
C GLU A 345 -13.49 -10.41 -63.57
N GLN A 346 -14.73 -10.79 -63.92
CA GLN A 346 -15.93 -10.00 -63.67
C GLN A 346 -16.57 -10.23 -62.32
N ILE A 347 -16.17 -11.29 -61.62
CA ILE A 347 -16.56 -11.51 -60.23
C ILE A 347 -15.53 -10.82 -59.34
N LYS A 348 -15.93 -9.74 -58.72
CA LYS A 348 -15.07 -8.94 -57.88
C LYS A 348 -15.48 -9.10 -56.43
N GLN A 349 -14.49 -9.27 -55.59
CA GLN A 349 -14.68 -9.22 -54.16
C GLN A 349 -14.58 -7.75 -53.72
N PHE A 350 -15.59 -7.28 -53.05
CA PHE A 350 -15.61 -5.97 -52.39
C PHE A 350 -15.58 -6.19 -50.89
N GLU A 351 -14.60 -5.61 -50.25
CA GLU A 351 -14.52 -5.55 -48.81
C GLU A 351 -15.11 -4.20 -48.38
N THR A 352 -16.15 -4.24 -47.57
CA THR A 352 -16.81 -3.06 -47.01
C THR A 352 -16.72 -3.12 -45.49
N GLY A 353 -16.38 -2.01 -44.87
CA GLY A 353 -16.09 -1.94 -43.44
C GLY A 353 -14.70 -2.49 -43.12
N GLY A 354 -14.43 -2.69 -41.86
CA GLY A 354 -13.15 -3.12 -41.35
C GLY A 354 -12.37 -1.98 -40.71
N ILE A 355 -11.43 -2.33 -39.82
CA ILE A 355 -10.67 -1.35 -39.06
C ILE A 355 -9.79 -0.51 -39.97
N ASP A 356 -9.90 0.82 -39.86
CA ASP A 356 -9.02 1.75 -40.58
C ASP A 356 -7.60 1.71 -39.95
N GLN A 357 -6.60 1.63 -40.82
CA GLN A 357 -5.20 1.67 -40.40
C GLN A 357 -4.84 2.98 -39.69
N ARG A 358 -5.55 4.08 -40.01
CA ARG A 358 -5.38 5.37 -39.33
C ARG A 358 -5.88 5.33 -37.89
N ASP A 359 -6.99 4.64 -37.63
CA ASP A 359 -7.54 4.48 -36.28
C ASP A 359 -6.62 3.61 -35.41
N MET A 360 -6.02 2.55 -35.97
CA MET A 360 -4.98 1.76 -35.30
C MET A 360 -3.73 2.59 -34.96
N ALA A 361 -3.28 3.41 -35.92
CA ALA A 361 -2.11 4.29 -35.68
C ALA A 361 -2.42 5.33 -34.58
N MET A 362 -3.63 5.90 -34.58
CA MET A 362 -4.06 6.85 -33.56
C MET A 362 -4.20 6.17 -32.19
N ALA A 363 -4.72 4.95 -32.11
CA ALA A 363 -4.80 4.19 -30.86
C ALA A 363 -3.42 3.94 -30.27
N THR A 364 -2.45 3.54 -31.10
CA THR A 364 -1.07 3.32 -30.68
C THR A 364 -0.41 4.63 -30.20
N PHE A 365 -0.65 5.72 -30.92
CA PHE A 365 -0.15 7.04 -30.54
C PHE A 365 -0.73 7.49 -29.18
N LEU A 366 -2.04 7.40 -28.99
CA LEU A 366 -2.70 7.75 -27.73
C LEU A 366 -2.20 6.89 -26.56
N GLN A 367 -1.99 5.61 -26.79
CA GLN A 367 -1.43 4.72 -25.76
C GLN A 367 0.01 5.14 -25.38
N THR A 368 0.83 5.46 -26.36
CA THR A 368 2.20 5.92 -26.12
C THR A 368 2.23 7.24 -25.34
N GLU A 369 1.37 8.20 -25.73
CA GLU A 369 1.27 9.47 -24.99
C GLU A 369 0.70 9.25 -23.59
N PHE A 370 -0.31 8.38 -23.43
CA PHE A 370 -0.83 8.02 -22.11
C PHE A 370 0.26 7.44 -21.21
N ASP A 371 1.04 6.48 -21.71
CA ASP A 371 2.15 5.86 -20.96
C ASP A 371 3.20 6.92 -20.55
N ARG A 372 3.49 7.86 -21.45
CA ARG A 372 4.43 8.95 -21.19
C ARG A 372 3.93 9.89 -20.08
N PHE A 373 2.67 10.34 -20.15
CA PHE A 373 2.07 11.20 -19.14
C PHE A 373 1.86 10.50 -17.80
N ALA A 374 1.62 9.20 -17.82
CA ALA A 374 1.50 8.38 -16.62
C ALA A 374 2.86 8.02 -15.95
N GLY A 375 3.99 8.49 -16.50
CA GLY A 375 5.32 8.23 -15.95
C GLY A 375 5.97 6.94 -16.45
N ASN A 376 5.67 6.55 -17.70
CA ASN A 376 6.21 5.34 -18.35
C ASN A 376 5.80 4.04 -17.63
N LEU A 377 4.50 3.74 -17.69
CA LEU A 377 3.88 2.61 -17.00
C LEU A 377 4.53 1.26 -17.29
N GLN A 378 5.02 1.06 -18.51
CA GLN A 378 5.63 -0.21 -18.91
C GLN A 378 6.91 -0.47 -18.11
N ALA A 379 7.75 0.54 -17.96
CA ALA A 379 8.96 0.44 -17.16
C ALA A 379 8.64 0.33 -15.65
N MET A 380 7.64 1.08 -15.14
CA MET A 380 7.18 0.97 -13.76
C MET A 380 6.55 -0.40 -13.44
N GLY A 381 5.86 -0.98 -14.41
CA GLY A 381 5.22 -2.30 -14.29
C GLY A 381 6.18 -3.48 -14.39
N GLY A 382 7.48 -3.24 -14.60
CA GLY A 382 8.49 -4.30 -14.67
C GLY A 382 8.49 -5.07 -16.00
N LEU A 383 7.87 -4.53 -17.04
CA LEU A 383 8.00 -5.06 -18.39
C LEU A 383 9.39 -4.68 -18.90
N GLY A 384 10.20 -5.65 -19.21
CA GLY A 384 11.61 -5.65 -19.64
C GLY A 384 12.22 -4.40 -20.30
N PRO A 385 13.40 -4.44 -20.88
CA PRO A 385 14.07 -3.28 -21.43
C PRO A 385 13.22 -2.63 -22.52
N GLN A 386 12.95 -1.33 -22.37
CA GLN A 386 12.11 -0.53 -23.28
C GLN A 386 12.92 0.11 -24.40
N ALA A 387 14.24 0.09 -24.29
CA ALA A 387 15.14 0.68 -25.25
C ALA A 387 16.05 -0.34 -25.93
N SER A 388 16.49 -0.01 -27.13
CA SER A 388 17.37 -0.88 -27.91
C SER A 388 18.81 -0.96 -27.38
N THR A 389 19.19 -0.06 -26.49
CA THR A 389 20.53 0.00 -25.88
C THR A 389 20.43 0.17 -24.37
N LEU A 390 21.37 -0.44 -23.65
CA LEU A 390 21.44 -0.39 -22.17
C LEU A 390 21.50 1.07 -21.63
N GLY A 391 22.29 1.93 -22.25
CA GLY A 391 22.42 3.31 -21.83
C GLY A 391 21.16 4.16 -22.06
N GLN A 392 20.38 3.86 -23.10
CA GLN A 392 19.11 4.51 -23.36
C GLN A 392 18.03 4.01 -22.37
N ASP A 393 18.07 2.74 -22.01
CA ASP A 393 17.18 2.15 -21.03
C ASP A 393 17.45 2.72 -19.61
N GLU A 394 18.72 2.89 -19.24
CA GLU A 394 19.13 3.57 -18.01
C GLU A 394 18.66 5.03 -17.93
N LEU A 395 18.69 5.78 -19.05
CA LEU A 395 18.16 7.12 -19.12
C LEU A 395 16.64 7.16 -18.94
N VAL A 396 15.91 6.26 -19.62
CA VAL A 396 14.45 6.15 -19.49
C VAL A 396 14.07 5.81 -18.04
N HIS A 397 14.77 4.86 -17.43
CA HIS A 397 14.57 4.53 -16.02
C HIS A 397 14.95 5.70 -15.09
N GLY A 398 15.98 6.45 -15.42
CA GLY A 398 16.42 7.63 -14.66
C GLY A 398 15.39 8.77 -14.67
N GLU A 399 14.77 9.06 -15.83
CA GLU A 399 13.74 10.10 -15.95
C GLU A 399 12.41 9.67 -15.30
N MET A 400 12.01 8.42 -15.48
CA MET A 400 10.87 7.84 -14.79
C MET A 400 11.05 7.91 -13.27
N SER A 401 12.28 7.68 -12.80
CA SER A 401 12.62 7.74 -11.38
C SER A 401 12.38 9.13 -10.77
N ARG A 402 12.50 10.23 -11.55
CA ARG A 402 12.30 11.60 -11.02
C ARG A 402 10.85 11.89 -10.65
N ASN A 403 9.88 11.62 -11.53
CA ASN A 403 8.47 11.86 -11.24
C ASN A 403 7.98 10.97 -10.08
N VAL A 404 8.36 9.69 -10.09
CA VAL A 404 8.02 8.77 -9.01
C VAL A 404 8.74 9.17 -7.71
N ALA A 405 9.97 9.67 -7.80
CA ALA A 405 10.72 10.15 -6.64
C ALA A 405 10.05 11.38 -6.00
N ASP A 406 9.55 12.32 -6.79
CA ASP A 406 8.82 13.48 -6.28
C ASP A 406 7.53 13.07 -5.57
N MET A 407 6.70 12.23 -6.22
CA MET A 407 5.51 11.66 -5.58
C MET A 407 5.85 10.88 -4.30
N ARG A 408 6.96 10.13 -4.31
CA ARG A 408 7.44 9.39 -3.14
C ARG A 408 7.84 10.33 -2.01
N MET A 409 8.52 11.42 -2.30
CA MET A 409 8.85 12.43 -1.29
C MET A 409 7.60 13.00 -0.63
N SER A 410 6.54 13.27 -1.42
CA SER A 410 5.25 13.71 -0.89
C SER A 410 4.63 12.66 0.04
N VAL A 411 4.67 11.37 -0.34
CA VAL A 411 4.16 10.27 0.50
C VAL A 411 5.00 10.10 1.76
N VAL A 412 6.32 10.20 1.69
CA VAL A 412 7.22 10.12 2.87
C VAL A 412 7.00 11.30 3.81
N SER A 413 6.84 12.50 3.28
CA SER A 413 6.52 13.70 4.08
C SER A 413 5.18 13.56 4.80
N PHE A 414 4.16 13.07 4.08
CA PHE A 414 2.86 12.75 4.66
C PHE A 414 2.97 11.69 5.76
N ALA A 415 3.65 10.57 5.51
CA ALA A 415 3.87 9.50 6.47
C ALA A 415 4.62 10.00 7.71
N SER A 416 5.66 10.83 7.51
CA SER A 416 6.43 11.44 8.61
C SER A 416 5.55 12.31 9.50
N GLY A 417 4.64 13.10 8.91
CA GLY A 417 3.69 13.90 9.67
C GLY A 417 2.69 13.07 10.47
N CYS A 418 2.18 11.97 9.90
CA CYS A 418 1.30 11.03 10.59
C CYS A 418 1.99 10.36 11.78
N ILE A 419 3.20 9.86 11.56
CA ILE A 419 3.95 9.12 12.56
C ILE A 419 4.45 10.03 13.69
N LEU A 420 4.84 11.27 13.36
CA LEU A 420 5.21 12.25 14.37
C LEU A 420 4.06 12.50 15.36
N ASP A 421 2.84 12.66 14.84
CA ASP A 421 1.67 12.87 15.70
C ASP A 421 1.28 11.60 16.48
N LEU A 422 1.40 10.41 15.87
CA LEU A 422 1.23 9.15 16.60
C LEU A 422 2.24 9.03 17.75
N GLY A 423 3.51 9.34 17.48
CA GLY A 423 4.55 9.35 18.51
C GLY A 423 4.28 10.37 19.60
N ARG A 424 3.73 11.55 19.25
CA ARG A 424 3.36 12.60 20.22
C ARG A 424 2.15 12.21 21.07
N LEU A 425 1.13 11.59 20.49
CA LEU A 425 0.02 11.03 21.25
C LEU A 425 0.49 9.93 22.20
N MET A 426 1.31 9.00 21.71
CA MET A 426 1.93 7.96 22.52
C MET A 426 2.78 8.53 23.66
N TRP A 427 3.46 9.68 23.41
CA TRP A 427 4.23 10.37 24.43
C TRP A 427 3.35 11.03 25.48
N ASN A 428 2.28 11.69 25.08
CA ASN A 428 1.44 12.49 25.97
C ASN A 428 0.48 11.62 26.81
N ASP A 429 0.14 10.43 26.34
CA ASP A 429 -0.76 9.53 27.06
C ASP A 429 -0.07 8.97 28.32
N GLN A 430 -0.72 9.13 29.48
CA GLN A 430 -0.22 8.69 30.77
C GLN A 430 -0.66 7.26 31.13
N THR A 431 -1.50 6.65 30.34
CA THR A 431 -2.11 5.34 30.62
C THR A 431 -1.62 4.25 29.65
N LEU A 432 -1.04 4.64 28.53
CA LEU A 432 -0.63 3.72 27.47
C LEU A 432 0.57 2.86 27.90
N GLU A 433 0.37 1.55 27.94
CA GLU A 433 1.41 0.56 28.12
C GLU A 433 1.54 -0.34 26.90
N ILE A 434 2.72 -0.43 26.31
CA ILE A 434 2.98 -1.30 25.17
C ILE A 434 4.04 -2.32 25.55
N GLN A 435 3.72 -3.61 25.41
CA GLN A 435 4.68 -4.69 25.57
C GLN A 435 5.44 -4.88 24.27
N SER A 436 6.74 -4.75 24.31
CA SER A 436 7.62 -4.93 23.15
C SER A 436 8.86 -5.76 23.52
N SER A 437 9.63 -6.13 22.53
CA SER A 437 10.92 -6.80 22.73
C SER A 437 11.99 -6.08 21.93
N ILE A 438 13.11 -5.79 22.59
CA ILE A 438 14.26 -5.15 21.96
C ILE A 438 15.28 -6.23 21.62
N PRO A 439 15.67 -6.37 20.34
CA PRO A 439 16.76 -7.28 19.98
C PRO A 439 18.09 -6.76 20.54
N VAL A 440 18.82 -7.62 21.24
CA VAL A 440 20.13 -7.29 21.81
C VAL A 440 21.21 -7.63 20.81
N GLY A 441 21.69 -6.61 20.10
CA GLY A 441 22.70 -6.80 19.08
C GLY A 441 22.26 -7.89 18.08
N ASN A 442 23.23 -8.66 17.60
CA ASN A 442 22.99 -9.75 16.65
C ASN A 442 22.88 -11.13 17.33
N THR A 443 22.67 -11.18 18.63
CA THR A 443 22.66 -12.44 19.40
C THR A 443 21.35 -13.23 19.28
N GLY A 444 20.35 -12.70 18.55
CA GLY A 444 19.03 -13.31 18.46
C GLY A 444 18.24 -13.29 19.77
N VAL A 445 18.84 -12.78 20.85
CA VAL A 445 18.20 -12.64 22.16
C VAL A 445 17.30 -11.40 22.13
N GLN A 446 16.04 -11.60 22.46
CA GLN A 446 15.08 -10.51 22.63
C GLN A 446 14.89 -10.24 24.11
N ILE A 447 15.16 -9.01 24.54
CA ILE A 447 14.86 -8.58 25.91
C ILE A 447 13.45 -8.01 25.92
N PRO A 448 12.52 -8.53 26.75
CA PRO A 448 11.21 -7.92 26.90
C PRO A 448 11.38 -6.49 27.42
N SER A 449 10.70 -5.57 26.78
CA SER A 449 10.71 -4.16 27.15
C SER A 449 9.27 -3.66 27.14
N ASN A 450 8.86 -3.05 28.22
CA ASN A 450 7.52 -2.45 28.29
C ASN A 450 7.66 -0.94 28.13
N TRP A 451 6.86 -0.36 27.26
CA TRP A 451 6.67 1.08 27.24
C TRP A 451 5.76 1.44 28.40
N THR A 452 6.25 2.25 29.32
CA THR A 452 5.48 2.79 30.42
C THR A 452 5.67 4.30 30.51
N PRO A 453 4.66 5.05 30.95
CA PRO A 453 4.75 6.51 31.07
C PRO A 453 5.89 6.98 31.98
N ASP A 454 6.17 6.23 33.05
CA ASP A 454 7.17 6.59 34.06
C ASP A 454 8.63 6.51 33.55
N GLU A 455 8.87 5.80 32.48
CA GLU A 455 10.21 5.63 31.91
C GLU A 455 10.59 6.73 30.91
N ARG A 456 9.70 7.66 30.63
CA ARG A 456 9.97 8.78 29.70
C ARG A 456 11.11 9.65 30.20
N ARG A 457 12.00 10.02 29.29
CA ARG A 457 13.16 10.85 29.59
C ARG A 457 13.19 12.06 28.69
N GLY A 458 13.47 13.24 29.24
CA GLY A 458 13.54 14.49 28.50
C GLY A 458 12.16 14.98 28.01
N ASN A 459 12.18 15.80 26.97
CA ASN A 459 10.99 16.30 26.29
C ASN A 459 10.80 15.57 24.96
N PHE A 460 9.58 15.53 24.43
CA PHE A 460 9.31 14.94 23.12
C PHE A 460 10.18 15.59 22.01
N ASP A 461 10.39 16.89 22.08
CA ASP A 461 11.16 17.64 21.08
C ASP A 461 12.68 17.34 21.12
N ASP A 462 13.17 16.58 22.12
CA ASP A 462 14.55 16.06 22.15
C ASP A 462 14.76 14.85 21.22
N TYR A 463 13.67 14.33 20.62
CA TYR A 463 13.69 13.16 19.74
C TYR A 463 13.35 13.56 18.32
N GLU A 464 14.24 13.22 17.40
CA GLU A 464 14.07 13.45 15.97
C GLU A 464 13.52 12.18 15.30
N PHE A 465 12.35 12.31 14.68
CA PHE A 465 11.69 11.23 13.93
C PHE A 465 12.07 11.33 12.46
N LYS A 466 12.64 10.27 11.93
CA LYS A 466 12.99 10.18 10.51
C LYS A 466 12.42 8.91 9.91
N VAL A 467 11.52 9.06 8.95
CA VAL A 467 11.01 7.91 8.17
C VAL A 467 12.03 7.54 7.11
N GLU A 468 12.36 6.27 7.00
CA GLU A 468 13.24 5.77 5.94
C GLU A 468 12.51 5.78 4.60
N PRO A 469 12.95 6.59 3.61
CA PRO A 469 12.21 6.78 2.35
C PRO A 469 12.03 5.48 1.54
N TYR A 470 12.98 4.55 1.68
CA TYR A 470 12.98 3.29 0.93
C TYR A 470 12.24 2.16 1.64
N SER A 471 11.86 2.31 2.90
CA SER A 471 11.13 1.29 3.67
C SER A 471 9.76 0.98 3.06
N MET A 472 9.11 1.99 2.48
CA MET A 472 7.77 1.88 1.89
C MET A 472 7.77 1.31 0.47
N VAL A 473 8.93 1.18 -0.16
CA VAL A 473 9.06 0.75 -1.57
C VAL A 473 9.06 -0.77 -1.68
N PHE A 474 8.34 -1.29 -2.67
CA PHE A 474 8.43 -2.70 -3.01
C PHE A 474 9.80 -2.99 -3.64
N THR A 475 10.59 -3.80 -2.96
CA THR A 475 11.84 -4.31 -3.49
C THR A 475 11.75 -5.84 -3.52
N THR A 476 11.96 -6.45 -4.69
CA THR A 476 11.94 -7.91 -4.79
C THR A 476 13.05 -8.52 -3.93
N PRO A 477 12.81 -9.67 -3.28
CA PRO A 477 13.85 -10.33 -2.48
C PRO A 477 15.16 -10.58 -3.26
N GLN A 478 15.05 -10.85 -4.57
CA GLN A 478 16.20 -11.01 -5.45
C GLN A 478 17.03 -9.72 -5.61
N LYS A 479 16.34 -8.58 -5.73
CA LYS A 479 17.01 -7.27 -5.84
C LYS A 479 17.69 -6.90 -4.52
N LYS A 480 17.02 -7.13 -3.37
CA LYS A 480 17.64 -6.95 -2.04
C LYS A 480 18.89 -7.82 -1.87
N LEU A 481 18.83 -9.04 -2.36
CA LEU A 481 19.98 -9.97 -2.32
C LEU A 481 21.14 -9.49 -3.21
N GLN A 482 20.84 -8.97 -4.41
CA GLN A 482 21.86 -8.39 -5.30
C GLN A 482 22.48 -7.12 -4.69
N GLU A 483 21.69 -6.27 -4.09
CA GLU A 483 22.16 -5.07 -3.37
C GLU A 483 23.05 -5.47 -2.17
N LEU A 484 22.64 -6.47 -1.38
CA LEU A 484 23.45 -7.00 -0.28
C LEU A 484 24.80 -7.52 -0.76
N PHE A 485 24.80 -8.33 -1.82
CA PHE A 485 26.06 -8.83 -2.39
C PHE A 485 26.88 -7.72 -3.04
N GLY A 486 26.24 -6.70 -3.62
CA GLY A 486 26.91 -5.50 -4.13
C GLY A 486 27.67 -4.79 -3.03
N VAL A 487 27.00 -4.48 -1.92
CA VAL A 487 27.61 -3.83 -0.75
C VAL A 487 28.73 -4.67 -0.15
N LEU A 488 28.50 -5.98 0.03
CA LEU A 488 29.54 -6.89 0.54
C LEU A 488 30.77 -6.93 -0.37
N ARG A 489 30.59 -6.89 -1.70
CA ARG A 489 31.67 -6.85 -2.66
C ARG A 489 32.46 -5.54 -2.62
N GLU A 490 31.78 -4.42 -2.40
CA GLU A 490 32.44 -3.10 -2.27
C GLU A 490 33.16 -2.96 -0.93
N VAL A 491 32.61 -3.52 0.13
CA VAL A 491 33.20 -3.48 1.48
C VAL A 491 34.38 -4.46 1.63
N ALA A 492 34.36 -5.59 0.89
CA ALA A 492 35.42 -6.61 0.98
C ALA A 492 36.85 -6.09 0.84
N PRO A 493 37.20 -5.21 -0.13
CA PRO A 493 38.53 -4.65 -0.21
C PRO A 493 38.88 -3.65 0.89
N LEU A 494 37.89 -3.02 1.53
CA LEU A 494 38.07 -2.08 2.65
C LEU A 494 38.07 -2.76 4.00
N TRP A 495 37.77 -4.06 4.05
CA TRP A 495 37.63 -4.83 5.26
C TRP A 495 38.88 -4.79 6.19
N PRO A 496 40.12 -4.90 5.67
CA PRO A 496 41.31 -4.80 6.53
C PRO A 496 41.42 -3.47 7.28
N MET A 497 40.93 -2.37 6.66
CA MET A 497 40.91 -1.04 7.28
C MET A 497 39.86 -0.96 8.41
N PHE A 498 38.69 -1.55 8.19
CA PHE A 498 37.65 -1.63 9.22
C PHE A 498 38.08 -2.53 10.38
N GLN A 499 38.76 -3.63 10.10
CA GLN A 499 39.28 -4.54 11.12
C GLN A 499 40.35 -3.86 12.00
N ALA A 500 41.19 -2.99 11.40
CA ALA A 500 42.16 -2.20 12.14
C ALA A 500 41.49 -1.16 13.07
N SER A 501 40.27 -0.72 12.79
CA SER A 501 39.48 0.16 13.63
C SER A 501 38.60 -0.57 14.66
N GLY A 502 38.73 -1.92 14.76
CA GLY A 502 37.97 -2.74 15.72
C GLY A 502 36.61 -3.21 15.26
N ALA A 503 36.26 -3.03 13.96
CA ALA A 503 35.00 -3.53 13.43
C ALA A 503 35.04 -5.05 13.26
N THR A 504 33.95 -5.72 13.68
CA THR A 504 33.74 -7.16 13.49
C THR A 504 32.58 -7.38 12.51
N LEU A 505 32.76 -8.26 11.53
CA LEU A 505 31.68 -8.64 10.62
C LEU A 505 30.88 -9.78 11.26
N ASP A 506 29.58 -9.56 11.41
CA ASP A 506 28.67 -10.61 11.87
C ASP A 506 28.23 -11.47 10.69
N ALA A 507 28.91 -12.57 10.51
CA ALA A 507 28.62 -13.51 9.43
C ALA A 507 27.30 -14.27 9.67
N GLU A 508 26.86 -14.44 10.91
CA GLU A 508 25.60 -15.09 11.27
C GLU A 508 24.42 -14.23 10.84
N ALA A 509 24.46 -12.93 11.13
CA ALA A 509 23.43 -11.98 10.68
C ALA A 509 23.32 -11.91 9.15
N ILE A 510 24.45 -11.98 8.44
CA ILE A 510 24.44 -12.01 6.96
C ILE A 510 23.76 -13.27 6.44
N VAL A 511 24.07 -14.42 7.02
CA VAL A 511 23.47 -15.71 6.62
C VAL A 511 21.98 -15.74 6.95
N ASP A 512 21.59 -15.18 8.07
CA ASP A 512 20.20 -15.05 8.49
C ASP A 512 19.41 -14.17 7.50
N GLU A 513 19.98 -13.06 7.10
CA GLU A 513 19.33 -12.17 6.12
C GLU A 513 19.25 -12.82 4.73
N ILE A 514 20.29 -13.52 4.29
CA ILE A 514 20.25 -14.30 3.04
C ILE A 514 19.18 -15.40 3.12
N ALA A 515 19.08 -16.13 4.23
CA ALA A 515 18.08 -17.18 4.42
C ALA A 515 16.65 -16.60 4.39
N ARG A 516 16.45 -15.43 4.99
CA ARG A 516 15.19 -14.69 4.99
C ARG A 516 14.81 -14.23 3.57
N LEU A 517 15.74 -13.59 2.86
CA LEU A 517 15.50 -13.06 1.51
C LEU A 517 15.28 -14.17 0.47
N THR A 518 15.92 -15.33 0.64
CA THR A 518 15.72 -16.48 -0.24
C THR A 518 14.52 -17.35 0.14
N ASN A 519 13.87 -17.06 1.28
CA ASN A 519 12.82 -17.88 1.88
C ASN A 519 13.25 -19.36 2.06
N ARG A 520 14.51 -19.57 2.41
CA ARG A 520 15.09 -20.89 2.62
C ARG A 520 15.77 -20.95 3.98
N PRO A 521 15.04 -21.19 5.07
CA PRO A 521 15.60 -21.26 6.41
C PRO A 521 16.63 -22.40 6.57
N GLU A 522 16.65 -23.32 5.61
CA GLU A 522 17.59 -24.45 5.57
C GLU A 522 19.05 -24.01 5.41
N PHE A 523 19.33 -22.83 4.85
CA PHE A 523 20.69 -22.30 4.73
C PHE A 523 21.37 -22.17 6.08
N LYS A 524 20.62 -21.86 7.15
CA LYS A 524 21.15 -21.80 8.53
C LYS A 524 21.71 -23.14 9.02
N ARG A 525 21.25 -24.26 8.48
CA ARG A 525 21.72 -25.60 8.88
C ARG A 525 23.04 -25.99 8.22
N PHE A 526 23.41 -25.33 7.12
CA PHE A 526 24.65 -25.64 6.40
C PHE A 526 25.85 -24.87 6.94
N ILE A 527 25.62 -23.77 7.66
CA ILE A 527 26.67 -22.88 8.18
C ILE A 527 26.52 -22.85 9.69
N THR A 528 27.42 -23.54 10.37
CA THR A 528 27.51 -23.52 11.84
C THR A 528 28.65 -22.59 12.25
N PHE A 529 28.32 -21.53 12.94
CA PHE A 529 29.32 -20.64 13.55
C PHE A 529 29.77 -21.26 14.89
N ALA A 530 31.09 -21.36 15.09
CA ALA A 530 31.60 -21.75 16.40
C ALA A 530 31.29 -20.64 17.41
N THR A 531 30.41 -20.88 18.35
CA THR A 531 30.20 -19.97 19.50
C THR A 531 31.56 -19.71 20.16
N PRO A 532 31.99 -18.45 20.33
CA PRO A 532 33.17 -18.15 21.08
C PRO A 532 32.92 -18.70 22.50
N ALA A 533 33.73 -19.65 22.92
CA ALA A 533 33.67 -20.19 24.24
C ALA A 533 33.83 -19.02 25.22
N MET A 534 32.80 -18.76 26.02
CA MET A 534 32.86 -17.79 27.10
C MET A 534 33.95 -18.27 28.02
N GLU A 535 35.12 -17.62 28.00
CA GLU A 535 36.19 -17.86 28.97
C GLU A 535 35.68 -17.45 30.36
N LEU A 536 34.97 -18.36 31.00
CA LEU A 536 34.85 -18.36 32.46
C LEU A 536 36.23 -18.67 32.99
N GLY A 537 36.88 -17.63 33.55
CA GLY A 537 38.20 -17.73 34.16
C GLY A 537 38.27 -18.89 35.16
N GLY A 538 38.90 -19.96 34.73
CA GLY A 538 39.21 -21.13 35.50
C GLY A 538 40.53 -21.71 35.00
N ASP A 539 41.43 -21.94 35.92
CA ASP A 539 42.78 -22.47 35.81
C ASP A 539 43.17 -23.15 34.48
N GLN A 540 44.17 -22.60 33.83
CA GLN A 540 44.70 -23.03 32.52
C GLN A 540 45.34 -24.43 32.51
N ASN A 541 45.24 -25.24 33.55
CA ASN A 541 45.99 -26.51 33.67
C ASN A 541 45.14 -27.78 33.52
N THR A 542 43.86 -27.71 33.15
CA THR A 542 43.01 -28.90 33.07
C THR A 542 42.21 -29.06 31.77
N ILE A 543 42.51 -28.32 30.70
CA ILE A 543 41.86 -28.57 29.41
C ILE A 543 42.55 -29.69 28.70
N ARG A 544 42.16 -30.93 29.01
CA ARG A 544 42.41 -32.07 28.18
C ARG A 544 41.50 -31.96 26.92
N SER A 545 42.15 -31.86 25.81
CA SER A 545 41.54 -31.89 24.46
C SER A 545 40.49 -33.02 24.35
N PRO A 546 39.21 -32.72 24.04
CA PRO A 546 38.16 -33.75 23.99
C PRO A 546 38.20 -34.64 22.76
N SER A 547 39.27 -34.61 22.00
CA SER A 547 39.35 -35.28 20.71
C SER A 547 39.54 -36.80 20.74
N VAL A 548 39.75 -37.40 21.92
CA VAL A 548 40.08 -38.83 22.00
C VAL A 548 38.92 -39.73 22.38
N THR A 549 37.92 -39.19 23.09
CA THR A 549 36.80 -39.98 23.63
C THR A 549 35.68 -40.25 22.64
N SER A 550 35.49 -39.40 21.62
CA SER A 550 34.41 -39.59 20.65
C SER A 550 34.73 -40.63 19.54
N ARG A 551 36.03 -40.88 19.27
CA ARG A 551 36.42 -41.86 18.27
C ARG A 551 36.34 -43.30 18.76
N GLU A 552 36.49 -43.58 20.02
CA GLU A 552 36.37 -44.93 20.55
C GLU A 552 34.91 -45.40 20.71
N THR A 553 34.00 -44.49 20.99
CA THR A 553 32.57 -44.81 21.18
C THR A 553 31.89 -45.20 19.86
N VAL A 554 32.32 -44.63 18.73
CA VAL A 554 31.79 -44.96 17.40
C VAL A 554 32.25 -46.32 16.93
N ARG A 555 33.42 -46.80 17.35
CA ARG A 555 33.93 -48.16 16.95
C ARG A 555 33.30 -49.32 17.73
N ARG A 556 32.68 -49.07 18.88
CA ARG A 556 32.08 -50.16 19.68
C ARG A 556 30.70 -50.60 19.27
N ASN A 557 30.00 -49.84 18.44
CA ASN A 557 28.61 -50.12 18.05
C ASN A 557 28.40 -50.59 16.61
N VAL A 558 29.46 -50.99 15.92
CA VAL A 558 29.32 -51.59 14.61
C VAL A 558 29.11 -53.10 14.79
N PRO A 559 27.92 -53.64 14.58
CA PRO A 559 27.71 -55.08 14.64
C PRO A 559 28.52 -55.73 13.54
N THR A 560 29.44 -56.58 13.93
CA THR A 560 30.18 -57.47 13.00
C THR A 560 29.20 -58.45 12.38
N GLY A 561 28.67 -58.11 11.18
CA GLY A 561 27.86 -59.06 10.46
C GLY A 561 26.54 -58.56 9.87
N GLY A 562 26.38 -57.28 9.65
CA GLY A 562 25.15 -56.78 9.02
C GLY A 562 25.34 -56.31 7.59
N THR A 563 24.67 -56.95 6.62
CA THR A 563 24.54 -56.48 5.23
C THR A 563 23.84 -55.12 5.11
N ALA A 564 23.34 -54.54 6.22
CA ALA A 564 22.68 -53.24 6.25
C ALA A 564 23.67 -52.06 6.20
N ASP A 565 24.84 -52.18 6.86
CA ASP A 565 25.84 -51.11 6.85
C ASP A 565 26.56 -50.94 5.51
N ALA A 566 26.74 -52.04 4.81
CA ALA A 566 27.29 -52.02 3.44
C ALA A 566 26.31 -51.38 2.45
N ARG A 567 25.00 -51.54 2.65
CA ARG A 567 23.98 -50.87 1.85
C ARG A 567 23.87 -49.36 2.17
N ASN A 568 23.95 -48.99 3.44
CA ASN A 568 23.89 -47.58 3.84
C ASN A 568 25.14 -46.81 3.42
N SER A 569 26.35 -47.39 3.52
CA SER A 569 27.57 -46.79 3.01
C SER A 569 27.61 -46.69 1.47
N ALA A 570 27.07 -47.67 0.77
CA ALA A 570 26.92 -47.64 -0.69
C ALA A 570 25.89 -46.60 -1.12
N THR A 571 24.79 -46.42 -0.37
CA THR A 571 23.76 -45.39 -0.62
C THR A 571 24.31 -43.99 -0.34
N ILE A 572 25.09 -43.80 0.70
CA ILE A 572 25.74 -42.52 1.02
C ILE A 572 26.83 -42.19 -0.01
N GLN A 573 27.61 -43.17 -0.44
CA GLN A 573 28.59 -42.97 -1.51
C GLN A 573 27.93 -42.70 -2.87
N SER A 574 26.79 -43.32 -3.17
CA SER A 574 26.03 -43.03 -4.41
C SER A 574 25.41 -41.63 -4.38
N LEU A 575 24.98 -41.13 -3.20
CA LEU A 575 24.47 -39.78 -3.02
C LEU A 575 25.57 -38.70 -3.04
N LEU A 576 26.75 -38.99 -2.53
CA LEU A 576 27.88 -38.06 -2.50
C LEU A 576 28.79 -38.16 -3.75
N GLY A 577 28.84 -39.30 -4.42
CA GLY A 577 29.68 -39.57 -5.59
C GLY A 577 28.99 -39.46 -6.95
N GLY A 578 27.73 -39.12 -7.00
CA GLY A 578 26.85 -39.33 -8.14
C GLY A 578 26.88 -38.31 -9.26
N LYS A 579 28.00 -38.03 -9.88
CA LYS A 579 27.97 -37.35 -11.20
C LYS A 579 28.76 -38.03 -12.32
N SER A 580 29.54 -39.07 -12.05
CA SER A 580 30.37 -39.65 -13.10
C SER A 580 29.85 -40.96 -13.73
N GLN A 581 28.90 -41.66 -13.09
CA GLN A 581 28.40 -42.93 -13.65
C GLN A 581 27.06 -42.83 -14.39
N VAL A 582 26.22 -41.83 -14.09
CA VAL A 582 24.91 -41.67 -14.77
C VAL A 582 25.10 -41.14 -16.21
N ASN A 583 26.12 -40.33 -16.46
CA ASN A 583 26.43 -39.84 -17.81
C ASN A 583 27.01 -40.92 -18.76
N GLY A 584 27.63 -41.96 -18.21
CA GLY A 584 28.15 -43.09 -19.03
C GLY A 584 27.04 -44.01 -19.55
N GLN A 585 25.99 -44.21 -18.81
CA GLN A 585 24.87 -45.07 -19.23
C GLN A 585 23.88 -44.37 -20.18
N MET A 586 23.69 -43.05 -20.07
CA MET A 586 22.91 -42.31 -21.06
C MET A 586 23.61 -42.15 -22.40
N ALA A 587 24.93 -42.02 -22.41
CA ALA A 587 25.71 -41.96 -23.66
C ALA A 587 25.71 -43.29 -24.43
N SER A 588 25.64 -44.43 -23.73
CA SER A 588 25.56 -45.76 -24.38
C SER A 588 24.13 -46.12 -24.84
N ALA A 589 23.08 -45.49 -24.28
CA ALA A 589 21.71 -45.69 -24.70
C ALA A 589 21.34 -44.87 -25.96
N MET A 590 21.99 -43.74 -26.20
CA MET A 590 21.79 -42.94 -27.40
C MET A 590 22.53 -43.42 -28.65
N GLN A 591 23.50 -44.36 -28.51
CA GLN A 591 24.21 -44.94 -29.65
C GLN A 591 23.57 -46.21 -30.22
N ARG A 592 22.41 -46.66 -29.68
CA ARG A 592 21.69 -47.83 -30.20
C ARG A 592 20.27 -47.45 -30.63
N SER A 593 20.16 -46.65 -31.68
CA SER A 593 18.95 -46.58 -32.51
C SER A 593 19.38 -46.86 -33.95
N PRO A 594 18.95 -47.96 -34.53
CA PRO A 594 19.16 -48.18 -35.96
C PRO A 594 18.19 -47.39 -36.81
N ALA A 595 18.59 -47.11 -38.00
CA ALA A 595 18.02 -46.33 -39.10
C ALA A 595 16.53 -46.51 -39.36
#